data_5312cadb84a7c556be91415802f930d2
#
_entry.id   5312cadb84a7c556be91415802f930d2
#
_cell.length_a   1.000
_cell.length_b   1.000
_cell.length_c   1.000
_cell.angle_alpha   90.00
_cell.angle_beta   90.00
_cell.angle_gamma   90.00
#
_symmetry.space_group_name_H-M   'P 1'
#
loop_
_entity.id
_entity.type
_entity.pdbx_description
1 polymer ?
#
loop_
_entity_poly.entity_id
_entity_poly.type
_entity_poly.pdbx_seq_one_letter_code
_entity_poly.pdbx_strand_id
1 'polypeptide(L)'
;MLYSISINEMNTAGAVGKQGSFGGFCYLKRKRGENMSITVSKLCANAQANYVMKLVGGKEGLGNYVRWVHLVENADVSPFRHGNEMVFMTGVGINDEGHLLRFVEELIEKRCSALVINTGKYIKSIPQSVKDCCDINSLPLFTVPWEVKLIDITYDFCHRIVTGEEIETALATALRNLIFSPENEAGYKSTLERRSYFPSSDYCVGVCGFSKTELGDDELKKTATSAMQKVLNTSGRQFSFFFQDKNLVTVCPDCKEEDVRKILSTFDTIFNSGGEGATLTCGISPSKQGYAAVSDGYRKAVMALKVATLHGESCVGYSDMGIYKLLVHIKDTSVLH
;
A
#
# COMPACT_ATOMS: atom_id res chain seq x y z
N MET A 1 -15.67 30.33 1.92
CA MET A 1 -16.41 29.59 2.96
C MET A 1 -16.05 28.13 2.80
N LEU A 2 -15.07 27.69 3.54
CA LEU A 2 -14.49 26.33 3.46
C LEU A 2 -15.13 25.49 4.57
N TYR A 3 -15.83 24.42 4.20
CA TYR A 3 -16.31 23.43 5.16
C TYR A 3 -15.29 22.29 5.23
N SER A 4 -14.56 22.21 6.34
CA SER A 4 -13.83 21.02 6.72
C SER A 4 -14.77 20.16 7.58
N ILE A 5 -15.09 18.95 7.13
CA ILE A 5 -15.83 17.99 7.93
C ILE A 5 -14.81 17.22 8.78
N SER A 6 -14.80 17.53 10.09
CA SER A 6 -14.09 16.73 11.09
C SER A 6 -15.01 15.61 11.59
N ILE A 7 -14.63 14.36 11.36
CA ILE A 7 -15.37 13.17 11.83
C ILE A 7 -15.27 13.00 13.37
N ASN A 8 -14.55 13.88 14.07
CA ASN A 8 -14.29 13.73 15.52
C ASN A 8 -15.24 14.53 16.44
N GLU A 9 -16.29 15.17 15.93
CA GLU A 9 -17.20 15.96 16.78
C GLU A 9 -18.47 15.22 17.25
N MET A 10 -18.53 13.90 17.13
CA MET A 10 -19.67 13.17 17.70
C MET A 10 -19.46 12.66 19.14
N ASN A 11 -18.35 12.93 19.79
CA ASN A 11 -18.19 12.62 21.23
C ASN A 11 -17.25 13.63 21.88
N THR A 12 -17.74 14.75 22.34
CA THR A 12 -17.48 15.43 23.62
C THR A 12 -17.95 16.89 23.54
N ALA A 13 -19.00 17.20 24.25
CA ALA A 13 -19.39 18.57 24.58
C ALA A 13 -18.41 19.13 25.62
N GLY A 14 -17.90 20.35 25.39
CA GLY A 14 -17.32 21.18 26.41
C GLY A 14 -15.89 21.67 26.14
N ALA A 15 -15.73 22.86 25.60
CA ALA A 15 -14.97 23.97 26.11
C ALA A 15 -14.70 25.04 25.01
N VAL A 16 -15.05 26.25 25.36
CA VAL A 16 -14.94 27.53 24.62
C VAL A 16 -13.49 28.00 24.58
N GLY A 17 -13.06 28.57 23.42
CA GLY A 17 -12.07 29.63 23.48
C GLY A 17 -11.03 29.72 22.38
N LYS A 18 -11.20 30.75 21.54
CA LYS A 18 -10.23 31.60 20.83
C LYS A 18 -9.81 31.29 19.39
N GLN A 19 -10.06 32.32 18.59
CA GLN A 19 -9.72 32.52 17.17
C GLN A 19 -8.25 32.29 16.84
N GLY A 20 -8.03 31.68 15.66
CA GLY A 20 -6.73 31.66 14.99
C GLY A 20 -6.77 30.79 13.74
N SER A 21 -6.69 31.44 12.58
CA SER A 21 -6.19 30.97 11.28
C SER A 21 -6.60 29.57 10.79
N PHE A 22 -7.47 29.55 9.80
CA PHE A 22 -8.03 28.34 9.18
C PHE A 22 -7.12 27.76 8.09
N GLY A 23 -6.50 26.63 8.40
CA GLY A 23 -6.07 25.61 7.48
C GLY A 23 -6.51 24.28 8.07
N GLY A 24 -7.77 23.88 7.77
CA GLY A 24 -8.38 22.69 8.37
C GLY A 24 -7.80 21.41 7.82
N PHE A 25 -6.70 20.95 8.38
CA PHE A 25 -6.17 19.59 8.17
C PHE A 25 -6.94 18.60 9.02
N CYS A 26 -7.57 17.62 8.39
CA CYS A 26 -8.05 16.44 9.09
C CYS A 26 -6.87 15.52 9.42
N TYR A 27 -6.11 15.88 10.46
CA TYR A 27 -5.07 15.01 11.02
C TYR A 27 -5.71 13.98 11.94
N LEU A 28 -6.04 12.82 11.40
CA LEU A 28 -6.13 11.63 12.24
C LEU A 28 -4.71 11.28 12.70
N LYS A 29 -4.39 11.64 13.95
CA LYS A 29 -3.19 11.17 14.65
C LYS A 29 -3.34 9.66 14.85
N ARG A 30 -3.05 8.87 13.81
CA ARG A 30 -3.01 7.41 13.88
C ARG A 30 -1.67 6.97 14.44
N LYS A 31 -1.70 5.96 15.30
CA LYS A 31 -0.52 5.21 15.74
C LYS A 31 0.24 4.76 14.49
N ARG A 32 1.55 5.02 14.46
CA ARG A 32 2.48 4.57 13.42
C ARG A 32 2.39 3.04 13.30
N GLY A 33 1.79 2.53 12.23
CA GLY A 33 1.69 1.12 11.95
C GLY A 33 0.92 0.87 10.66
N GLU A 34 1.58 0.32 9.67
CA GLU A 34 1.05 -0.32 8.47
C GLU A 34 0.24 0.59 7.53
N ASN A 35 0.94 1.05 6.48
CA ASN A 35 0.40 1.87 5.42
C ASN A 35 -0.02 0.98 4.24
N MET A 36 -1.30 0.64 4.17
CA MET A 36 -1.88 0.08 2.95
C MET A 36 -2.68 1.15 2.22
N SER A 37 -2.66 1.11 0.91
CA SER A 37 -3.24 2.13 0.03
C SER A 37 -4.04 1.48 -1.09
N ILE A 38 -5.07 2.16 -1.58
CA ILE A 38 -5.90 1.71 -2.70
C ILE A 38 -5.32 2.25 -4.02
N THR A 39 -5.34 1.48 -5.11
CA THR A 39 -4.89 2.00 -6.41
C THR A 39 -5.88 2.96 -7.02
N VAL A 40 -5.39 3.92 -7.83
CA VAL A 40 -6.24 4.85 -8.60
C VAL A 40 -7.30 4.09 -9.39
N SER A 41 -6.93 2.99 -10.05
CA SER A 41 -7.84 2.15 -10.81
C SER A 41 -9.00 1.62 -9.95
N LYS A 42 -8.71 1.04 -8.79
CA LYS A 42 -9.71 0.50 -7.87
C LYS A 42 -10.57 1.61 -7.25
N LEU A 43 -9.95 2.73 -6.89
CA LEU A 43 -10.65 3.87 -6.30
C LEU A 43 -11.63 4.47 -7.30
N CYS A 44 -11.25 4.58 -8.58
CA CYS A 44 -12.04 5.17 -9.64
C CYS A 44 -12.95 4.19 -10.40
N ALA A 45 -13.01 2.91 -10.01
CA ALA A 45 -13.70 1.86 -10.78
C ALA A 45 -15.13 2.20 -11.22
N ASN A 46 -15.90 2.91 -10.39
CA ASN A 46 -17.27 3.34 -10.70
C ASN A 46 -17.41 4.86 -10.85
N ALA A 47 -16.32 5.61 -10.87
CA ALA A 47 -16.36 7.06 -10.82
C ALA A 47 -16.94 7.69 -12.11
N GLN A 48 -16.80 7.02 -13.26
CA GLN A 48 -17.40 7.47 -14.50
C GLN A 48 -18.93 7.40 -14.44
N ALA A 49 -19.49 6.31 -13.91
CA ALA A 49 -20.93 6.15 -13.79
C ALA A 49 -21.54 7.07 -12.72
N ASN A 50 -20.87 7.17 -11.57
CA ASN A 50 -21.38 7.90 -10.41
C ASN A 50 -21.18 9.42 -10.51
N TYR A 51 -20.07 9.86 -11.13
CA TYR A 51 -19.63 11.27 -11.09
C TYR A 51 -19.27 11.83 -12.46
N VAL A 52 -19.57 11.11 -13.54
CA VAL A 52 -19.18 11.51 -14.92
C VAL A 52 -17.68 11.79 -15.04
N MET A 53 -16.88 11.15 -14.19
CA MET A 53 -15.43 11.33 -14.12
C MET A 53 -14.76 10.62 -15.28
N LYS A 54 -13.95 11.35 -16.08
CA LYS A 54 -13.31 10.84 -17.30
C LYS A 54 -11.80 10.92 -17.18
N LEU A 55 -11.11 9.82 -17.49
CA LEU A 55 -9.66 9.80 -17.65
C LEU A 55 -9.31 10.49 -18.98
N VAL A 56 -8.43 11.49 -18.95
CA VAL A 56 -8.03 12.29 -20.12
C VAL A 56 -6.52 12.29 -20.37
N GLY A 57 -5.72 11.70 -19.51
CA GLY A 57 -4.27 11.53 -19.64
C GLY A 57 -3.69 10.65 -18.53
N GLY A 58 -2.42 10.23 -18.63
CA GLY A 58 -1.68 9.51 -17.62
C GLY A 58 -2.14 8.07 -17.37
N LYS A 59 -2.68 7.37 -18.37
CA LYS A 59 -3.28 6.04 -18.23
C LYS A 59 -2.36 5.01 -17.56
N GLU A 60 -1.06 5.07 -17.83
CA GLU A 60 -0.07 4.14 -17.28
C GLU A 60 0.05 4.26 -15.75
N GLY A 61 -0.33 5.40 -15.17
CA GLY A 61 -0.32 5.63 -13.72
C GLY A 61 -1.57 5.13 -12.98
N LEU A 62 -2.51 4.44 -13.61
CA LEU A 62 -3.70 3.89 -12.93
C LEU A 62 -3.37 2.87 -11.83
N GLY A 63 -2.16 2.32 -11.84
CA GLY A 63 -1.59 1.49 -10.78
C GLY A 63 -1.04 2.28 -9.58
N ASN A 64 -0.95 3.61 -9.64
CA ASN A 64 -0.46 4.43 -8.55
C ASN A 64 -1.35 4.27 -7.32
N TYR A 65 -0.73 4.33 -6.12
CA TYR A 65 -1.44 4.18 -4.86
C TYR A 65 -1.92 5.50 -4.32
N VAL A 66 -3.17 5.54 -3.86
CA VAL A 66 -3.78 6.71 -3.21
C VAL A 66 -3.90 6.44 -1.72
N ARG A 67 -3.32 7.33 -0.90
CA ARG A 67 -3.41 7.29 0.56
C ARG A 67 -4.36 8.35 1.11
N TRP A 68 -4.47 9.48 0.42
CA TRP A 68 -5.27 10.64 0.83
C TRP A 68 -5.91 11.29 -0.38
N VAL A 69 -7.00 11.98 -0.12
CA VAL A 69 -7.62 12.91 -1.06
C VAL A 69 -7.35 14.33 -0.58
N HIS A 70 -6.89 15.18 -1.48
CA HIS A 70 -6.58 16.57 -1.17
C HIS A 70 -7.32 17.50 -2.13
N LEU A 71 -8.09 18.46 -1.59
CA LEU A 71 -8.73 19.52 -2.38
C LEU A 71 -7.86 20.78 -2.34
N VAL A 72 -7.44 21.25 -3.51
CA VAL A 72 -6.57 22.42 -3.68
C VAL A 72 -7.32 23.45 -4.52
N GLU A 73 -7.43 24.67 -4.04
CA GLU A 73 -8.06 25.77 -4.78
C GLU A 73 -7.06 26.76 -5.38
N ASN A 74 -5.88 26.88 -4.78
CA ASN A 74 -4.82 27.75 -5.28
C ASN A 74 -3.54 26.94 -5.52
N ALA A 75 -2.96 27.07 -6.71
CA ALA A 75 -1.72 26.42 -7.09
C ALA A 75 -0.49 26.87 -6.26
N ASP A 76 -0.52 28.08 -5.70
CA ASP A 76 0.60 28.62 -4.90
C ASP A 76 0.70 28.02 -3.49
N VAL A 77 -0.32 27.26 -3.06
CA VAL A 77 -0.34 26.63 -1.72
C VAL A 77 0.09 25.17 -1.82
N SER A 78 1.35 24.93 -1.62
CA SER A 78 1.96 23.62 -1.75
C SER A 78 2.39 22.99 -0.41
N PRO A 79 1.48 22.44 0.42
CA PRO A 79 1.85 21.63 1.58
C PRO A 79 1.94 20.12 1.30
N PHE A 80 2.06 19.68 0.04
CA PHE A 80 2.16 18.27 -0.33
C PHE A 80 3.49 17.69 0.15
N ARG A 81 3.58 17.25 1.39
CA ARG A 81 4.83 16.74 1.99
C ARG A 81 4.94 15.24 1.99
N HIS A 82 3.85 14.50 1.66
CA HIS A 82 3.80 13.07 1.93
C HIS A 82 3.83 12.19 0.69
N GLY A 83 3.45 12.70 -0.50
CA GLY A 83 3.25 11.94 -1.72
C GLY A 83 2.08 10.95 -1.63
N ASN A 84 1.72 10.36 -2.75
CA ASN A 84 0.59 9.42 -2.87
C ASN A 84 -0.80 10.04 -2.59
N GLU A 85 -0.93 11.36 -2.75
CA GLU A 85 -2.23 12.04 -2.71
C GLU A 85 -2.92 12.01 -4.06
N MET A 86 -4.25 11.88 -4.05
CA MET A 86 -5.10 12.20 -5.18
C MET A 86 -5.61 13.63 -5.02
N VAL A 87 -5.19 14.51 -5.92
CA VAL A 87 -5.45 15.93 -5.82
C VAL A 87 -6.69 16.29 -6.62
N PHE A 88 -7.60 17.04 -6.02
CA PHE A 88 -8.79 17.62 -6.64
C PHE A 88 -8.62 19.13 -6.72
N MET A 89 -8.96 19.73 -7.87
CA MET A 89 -8.93 21.17 -8.03
C MET A 89 -10.13 21.69 -8.81
N THR A 90 -10.57 22.91 -8.46
CA THR A 90 -11.64 23.62 -9.16
C THR A 90 -11.12 24.48 -10.31
N GLY A 91 -9.82 24.78 -10.34
CA GLY A 91 -9.18 25.69 -11.29
C GLY A 91 -9.29 27.16 -10.91
N VAL A 92 -9.81 27.49 -9.73
CA VAL A 92 -9.73 28.84 -9.17
C VAL A 92 -8.26 29.24 -9.03
N GLY A 93 -7.88 30.43 -9.54
CA GLY A 93 -6.49 30.90 -9.49
C GLY A 93 -5.61 30.39 -10.64
N ILE A 94 -6.09 29.52 -11.52
CA ILE A 94 -5.39 29.17 -12.76
C ILE A 94 -5.68 30.25 -13.80
N ASN A 95 -4.66 31.01 -14.16
CA ASN A 95 -4.80 32.15 -15.05
C ASN A 95 -4.60 31.80 -16.53
N ASP A 96 -3.72 30.83 -16.80
CA ASP A 96 -3.33 30.42 -18.14
C ASP A 96 -2.85 28.96 -18.16
N GLU A 97 -2.56 28.46 -19.39
CA GLU A 97 -2.05 27.13 -19.63
C GLU A 97 -0.70 26.87 -18.95
N GLY A 98 0.21 27.85 -18.98
CA GLY A 98 1.54 27.73 -18.37
C GLY A 98 1.46 27.59 -16.85
N HIS A 99 0.47 28.25 -16.22
CA HIS A 99 0.24 28.11 -14.79
C HIS A 99 -0.28 26.71 -14.44
N LEU A 100 -1.22 26.17 -15.23
CA LEU A 100 -1.72 24.80 -15.04
C LEU A 100 -0.60 23.76 -15.26
N LEU A 101 0.24 23.96 -16.27
CA LEU A 101 1.37 23.05 -16.54
C LEU A 101 2.37 23.03 -15.38
N ARG A 102 2.80 24.19 -14.88
CA ARG A 102 3.69 24.26 -13.69
C ARG A 102 3.10 23.57 -12.47
N PHE A 103 1.81 23.74 -12.24
CA PHE A 103 1.12 23.05 -11.14
C PHE A 103 1.18 21.52 -11.30
N VAL A 104 0.98 21.00 -12.51
CA VAL A 104 1.09 19.56 -12.79
C VAL A 104 2.53 19.06 -12.58
N GLU A 105 3.54 19.82 -13.03
CA GLU A 105 4.94 19.50 -12.80
C GLU A 105 5.28 19.42 -11.31
N GLU A 106 4.76 20.34 -10.50
CA GLU A 106 4.91 20.29 -9.04
C GLU A 106 4.27 19.04 -8.42
N LEU A 107 3.09 18.62 -8.89
CA LEU A 107 2.45 17.39 -8.42
C LEU A 107 3.27 16.15 -8.75
N ILE A 108 3.92 16.12 -9.93
CA ILE A 108 4.81 15.04 -10.36
C ILE A 108 6.05 14.99 -9.47
N GLU A 109 6.72 16.13 -9.24
CA GLU A 109 7.90 16.21 -8.35
C GLU A 109 7.58 15.71 -6.94
N LYS A 110 6.37 16.01 -6.46
CA LYS A 110 5.89 15.59 -5.13
C LYS A 110 5.32 14.17 -5.10
N ARG A 111 5.40 13.44 -6.20
CA ARG A 111 4.91 12.06 -6.33
C ARG A 111 3.42 11.90 -5.98
N CYS A 112 2.58 12.86 -6.40
CA CYS A 112 1.13 12.73 -6.28
C CYS A 112 0.65 11.56 -7.14
N SER A 113 -0.44 10.92 -6.72
CA SER A 113 -0.94 9.68 -7.35
C SER A 113 -1.87 9.93 -8.53
N ALA A 114 -2.62 11.03 -8.52
CA ALA A 114 -3.53 11.42 -9.58
C ALA A 114 -3.99 12.87 -9.40
N LEU A 115 -4.46 13.48 -10.49
CA LEU A 115 -5.08 14.80 -10.51
C LEU A 115 -6.50 14.70 -11.06
N VAL A 116 -7.45 15.35 -10.40
CA VAL A 116 -8.86 15.51 -10.83
C VAL A 116 -9.16 16.98 -10.98
N ILE A 117 -9.52 17.41 -12.17
CA ILE A 117 -9.86 18.80 -12.48
C ILE A 117 -11.37 18.94 -12.71
N ASN A 118 -11.99 19.84 -11.96
CA ASN A 118 -13.37 20.22 -12.19
C ASN A 118 -13.44 21.17 -13.39
N THR A 119 -14.06 20.73 -14.48
CA THR A 119 -14.10 21.47 -15.76
C THR A 119 -15.46 22.13 -15.99
N GLY A 120 -15.43 23.30 -16.63
CA GLY A 120 -16.63 24.06 -17.03
C GLY A 120 -16.56 25.52 -16.67
N LYS A 121 -16.41 25.88 -15.40
CA LYS A 121 -16.45 27.27 -14.96
C LYS A 121 -15.14 28.03 -15.13
N TYR A 122 -14.06 27.50 -14.58
CA TYR A 122 -12.73 28.12 -14.59
C TYR A 122 -11.85 27.53 -15.69
N ILE A 123 -11.78 26.22 -15.76
CA ILE A 123 -11.05 25.49 -16.80
C ILE A 123 -12.08 24.86 -17.74
N LYS A 124 -12.17 25.36 -18.98
CA LYS A 124 -13.14 24.88 -19.97
C LYS A 124 -12.71 23.58 -20.61
N SER A 125 -11.42 23.43 -20.88
CA SER A 125 -10.81 22.25 -21.49
C SER A 125 -9.38 22.09 -21.00
N ILE A 126 -8.89 20.84 -20.97
CA ILE A 126 -7.50 20.55 -20.58
C ILE A 126 -6.62 20.74 -21.82
N PRO A 127 -5.57 21.57 -21.76
CA PRO A 127 -4.60 21.75 -22.83
C PRO A 127 -3.88 20.45 -23.19
N GLN A 128 -3.44 20.29 -24.42
CA GLN A 128 -2.75 19.11 -24.87
C GLN A 128 -1.38 18.96 -24.18
N SER A 129 -0.65 20.06 -23.99
CA SER A 129 0.63 20.08 -23.26
C SER A 129 0.52 19.46 -21.83
N VAL A 130 -0.57 19.74 -21.14
CA VAL A 130 -0.85 19.19 -19.80
C VAL A 130 -1.11 17.67 -19.87
N LYS A 131 -1.87 17.22 -20.88
CA LYS A 131 -2.11 15.78 -21.08
C LYS A 131 -0.82 15.03 -21.39
N ASP A 132 -0.02 15.59 -22.32
CA ASP A 132 1.26 15.01 -22.71
C ASP A 132 2.23 14.93 -21.53
N CYS A 133 2.28 15.96 -20.67
CA CYS A 133 3.05 15.96 -19.44
C CYS A 133 2.60 14.84 -18.49
N CYS A 134 1.29 14.67 -18.33
CA CYS A 134 0.71 13.60 -17.50
C CYS A 134 0.99 12.22 -18.07
N ASP A 135 0.92 12.04 -19.40
CA ASP A 135 1.18 10.76 -20.07
C ASP A 135 2.66 10.35 -19.92
N ILE A 136 3.59 11.27 -20.16
CA ILE A 136 5.04 11.02 -20.04
C ILE A 136 5.40 10.62 -18.61
N ASN A 137 4.79 11.26 -17.61
CA ASN A 137 5.13 11.04 -16.20
C ASN A 137 4.19 10.06 -15.47
N SER A 138 3.30 9.37 -16.21
CA SER A 138 2.36 8.40 -15.65
C SER A 138 1.54 8.97 -14.46
N LEU A 139 1.08 10.24 -14.58
CA LEU A 139 0.19 10.88 -13.63
C LEU A 139 -1.25 10.82 -14.16
N PRO A 140 -2.15 9.96 -13.64
CA PRO A 140 -3.55 9.91 -14.06
C PRO A 140 -4.23 11.26 -13.92
N LEU A 141 -4.74 11.77 -15.04
CA LEU A 141 -5.47 13.02 -15.11
C LEU A 141 -6.92 12.76 -15.43
N PHE A 142 -7.80 13.17 -14.53
CA PHE A 142 -9.25 13.06 -14.70
C PHE A 142 -9.91 14.41 -14.80
N THR A 143 -11.04 14.43 -15.48
CA THR A 143 -11.95 15.58 -15.51
C THR A 143 -13.31 15.21 -14.92
N VAL A 144 -13.94 16.17 -14.24
CA VAL A 144 -15.29 16.07 -13.68
C VAL A 144 -16.05 17.33 -14.09
N PRO A 145 -17.31 17.24 -14.59
CA PRO A 145 -18.13 18.39 -14.91
C PRO A 145 -18.36 19.30 -13.70
N TRP A 146 -18.52 20.60 -13.94
CA TRP A 146 -18.74 21.60 -12.88
C TRP A 146 -19.96 21.34 -12.01
N GLU A 147 -20.98 20.72 -12.57
CA GLU A 147 -22.24 20.38 -11.91
C GLU A 147 -22.08 19.31 -10.83
N VAL A 148 -21.01 18.54 -10.89
CA VAL A 148 -20.70 17.51 -9.91
C VAL A 148 -19.97 18.13 -8.73
N LYS A 149 -20.51 17.95 -7.54
CA LYS A 149 -19.91 18.48 -6.31
C LYS A 149 -18.67 17.67 -5.93
N LEU A 150 -17.52 18.30 -5.91
CA LEU A 150 -16.26 17.64 -5.53
C LEU A 150 -16.31 17.06 -4.11
N ILE A 151 -17.09 17.68 -3.21
CA ILE A 151 -17.24 17.20 -1.84
C ILE A 151 -17.83 15.77 -1.78
N ASP A 152 -18.76 15.44 -2.67
CA ASP A 152 -19.40 14.12 -2.69
C ASP A 152 -18.39 13.05 -3.16
N ILE A 153 -17.56 13.37 -4.16
CA ILE A 153 -16.50 12.47 -4.65
C ILE A 153 -15.43 12.30 -3.59
N THR A 154 -14.95 13.39 -3.00
CA THR A 154 -13.88 13.33 -2.00
C THR A 154 -14.33 12.57 -0.75
N TYR A 155 -15.57 12.71 -0.32
CA TYR A 155 -16.15 11.94 0.77
C TYR A 155 -16.19 10.43 0.46
N ASP A 156 -16.72 10.04 -0.72
CA ASP A 156 -16.77 8.64 -1.15
C ASP A 156 -15.36 8.04 -1.23
N PHE A 157 -14.42 8.78 -1.83
CA PHE A 157 -13.05 8.30 -1.96
C PHE A 157 -12.32 8.16 -0.62
N CYS A 158 -12.48 9.14 0.27
CA CYS A 158 -11.95 9.03 1.64
C CYS A 158 -12.55 7.81 2.37
N HIS A 159 -13.86 7.61 2.26
CA HIS A 159 -14.52 6.44 2.86
C HIS A 159 -13.97 5.12 2.32
N ARG A 160 -13.77 5.00 1.00
CA ARG A 160 -13.19 3.80 0.36
C ARG A 160 -11.74 3.56 0.79
N ILE A 161 -10.94 4.61 0.91
CA ILE A 161 -9.55 4.52 1.37
C ILE A 161 -9.53 3.99 2.80
N VAL A 162 -10.30 4.60 3.71
CA VAL A 162 -10.34 4.21 5.13
C VAL A 162 -10.86 2.79 5.30
N THR A 163 -11.96 2.45 4.62
CA THR A 163 -12.54 1.09 4.68
C THR A 163 -11.56 0.05 4.12
N GLY A 164 -10.87 0.37 3.01
CA GLY A 164 -9.84 -0.49 2.44
C GLY A 164 -8.71 -0.77 3.45
N GLU A 165 -8.22 0.26 4.13
CA GLU A 165 -7.19 0.12 5.17
C GLU A 165 -7.65 -0.73 6.37
N GLU A 166 -8.88 -0.54 6.82
CA GLU A 166 -9.45 -1.35 7.92
C GLU A 166 -9.54 -2.83 7.57
N ILE A 167 -9.96 -3.12 6.34
CA ILE A 167 -10.07 -4.48 5.83
C ILE A 167 -8.70 -5.16 5.76
N GLU A 168 -7.69 -4.49 5.23
CA GLU A 168 -6.34 -5.04 5.12
C GLU A 168 -5.67 -5.19 6.49
N THR A 169 -5.87 -4.23 7.38
CA THR A 169 -5.40 -4.31 8.77
C THR A 169 -6.05 -5.50 9.50
N ALA A 170 -7.35 -5.73 9.28
CA ALA A 170 -8.06 -6.88 9.86
C ALA A 170 -7.49 -8.20 9.32
N LEU A 171 -7.18 -8.28 8.01
CA LEU A 171 -6.59 -9.48 7.42
C LEU A 171 -5.18 -9.74 7.95
N ALA A 172 -4.33 -8.72 8.02
CA ALA A 172 -2.99 -8.85 8.60
C ALA A 172 -3.05 -9.29 10.07
N THR A 173 -4.00 -8.76 10.85
CA THR A 173 -4.23 -9.17 12.24
C THR A 173 -4.72 -10.62 12.33
N ALA A 174 -5.64 -11.03 11.45
CA ALA A 174 -6.12 -12.41 11.40
C ALA A 174 -4.98 -13.39 11.06
N LEU A 175 -4.11 -13.05 10.09
CA LEU A 175 -2.96 -13.86 9.74
C LEU A 175 -1.92 -13.94 10.87
N ARG A 176 -1.69 -12.85 11.61
CA ARG A 176 -0.85 -12.88 12.82
C ARG A 176 -1.44 -13.81 13.87
N ASN A 177 -2.74 -13.70 14.14
CA ASN A 177 -3.40 -14.58 15.09
C ASN A 177 -3.28 -16.05 14.66
N LEU A 178 -3.48 -16.35 13.39
CA LEU A 178 -3.30 -17.70 12.84
C LEU A 178 -1.88 -18.23 13.04
N ILE A 179 -0.85 -17.37 12.91
CA ILE A 179 0.55 -17.76 13.07
C ILE A 179 0.95 -17.94 14.53
N PHE A 180 0.56 -17.00 15.40
CA PHE A 180 1.08 -16.91 16.77
C PHE A 180 0.09 -17.39 17.85
N SER A 181 -1.19 -17.54 17.53
CA SER A 181 -2.25 -18.01 18.44
C SER A 181 -3.24 -18.91 17.69
N PRO A 182 -2.75 -19.99 17.03
CA PRO A 182 -3.58 -20.84 16.15
C PRO A 182 -4.74 -21.53 16.87
N GLU A 183 -4.68 -21.66 18.20
CA GLU A 183 -5.74 -22.19 19.05
C GLU A 183 -6.97 -21.26 19.16
N ASN A 184 -6.79 -19.97 18.92
CA ASN A 184 -7.87 -18.98 18.98
C ASN A 184 -8.54 -18.78 17.61
N GLU A 185 -9.30 -19.79 17.13
CA GLU A 185 -9.99 -19.75 15.84
C GLU A 185 -10.92 -18.54 15.69
N ALA A 186 -11.58 -18.10 16.76
CA ALA A 186 -12.47 -16.95 16.72
C ALA A 186 -11.75 -15.64 16.32
N GLY A 187 -10.45 -15.54 16.59
CA GLY A 187 -9.63 -14.37 16.29
C GLY A 187 -9.23 -14.23 14.82
N TYR A 188 -9.47 -15.25 13.95
CA TYR A 188 -9.02 -15.19 12.56
C TYR A 188 -9.96 -15.83 11.54
N LYS A 189 -10.66 -16.90 11.87
CA LYS A 189 -11.37 -17.77 10.92
C LYS A 189 -12.35 -17.02 10.01
N SER A 190 -13.28 -16.27 10.60
CA SER A 190 -14.32 -15.56 9.85
C SER A 190 -13.72 -14.47 8.93
N THR A 191 -12.65 -13.81 9.36
CA THR A 191 -11.96 -12.79 8.55
C THR A 191 -11.22 -13.42 7.38
N LEU A 192 -10.55 -14.54 7.60
CA LEU A 192 -9.82 -15.29 6.58
C LEU A 192 -10.74 -15.86 5.50
N GLU A 193 -11.83 -16.53 5.91
CA GLU A 193 -12.82 -17.13 5.00
C GLU A 193 -13.49 -16.08 4.09
N ARG A 194 -13.82 -14.89 4.63
CA ARG A 194 -14.35 -13.76 3.84
C ARG A 194 -13.37 -13.26 2.78
N ARG A 195 -12.09 -13.58 2.92
CA ARG A 195 -11.01 -13.18 2.01
C ARG A 195 -10.47 -14.34 1.18
N SER A 196 -11.23 -15.42 1.09
CA SER A 196 -10.88 -16.61 0.31
C SER A 196 -9.62 -17.32 0.79
N TYR A 197 -9.32 -17.23 2.09
CA TYR A 197 -8.34 -18.05 2.77
C TYR A 197 -9.10 -19.17 3.47
N PHE A 198 -9.08 -20.39 2.92
CA PHE A 198 -9.88 -21.50 3.41
C PHE A 198 -9.03 -22.58 4.09
N PRO A 199 -9.60 -23.34 5.08
CA PRO A 199 -8.87 -24.45 5.69
C PRO A 199 -8.51 -25.57 4.71
N SER A 200 -9.17 -25.62 3.54
CA SER A 200 -8.91 -26.60 2.48
C SER A 200 -7.81 -26.18 1.52
N SER A 201 -7.38 -24.92 1.55
CA SER A 201 -6.31 -24.40 0.68
C SER A 201 -4.93 -24.89 1.14
N ASP A 202 -4.02 -25.01 0.17
CA ASP A 202 -2.59 -25.18 0.43
C ASP A 202 -1.96 -23.82 0.73
N TYR A 203 -1.08 -23.75 1.72
CA TYR A 203 -0.41 -22.53 2.13
C TYR A 203 1.10 -22.64 2.00
N CYS A 204 1.70 -21.63 1.39
CA CYS A 204 3.13 -21.42 1.37
C CYS A 204 3.45 -20.06 1.99
N VAL A 205 4.43 -20.01 2.88
CA VAL A 205 4.84 -18.80 3.61
C VAL A 205 6.24 -18.39 3.20
N GLY A 206 6.40 -17.11 2.85
CA GLY A 206 7.70 -16.48 2.62
C GLY A 206 8.02 -15.49 3.73
N VAL A 207 9.27 -15.39 4.12
CA VAL A 207 9.76 -14.40 5.09
C VAL A 207 11.00 -13.73 4.52
N CYS A 208 10.99 -12.40 4.44
CA CYS A 208 12.10 -11.60 3.93
C CYS A 208 12.69 -10.73 5.03
N GLY A 209 14.01 -10.78 5.18
CA GLY A 209 14.81 -9.89 6.00
C GLY A 209 15.53 -8.86 5.14
N PHE A 210 15.80 -7.70 5.71
CA PHE A 210 16.50 -6.59 5.08
C PHE A 210 17.82 -6.33 5.79
N SER A 211 18.90 -6.15 5.03
CA SER A 211 20.22 -5.81 5.55
C SER A 211 20.92 -4.79 4.67
N LYS A 212 21.97 -4.16 5.18
CA LYS A 212 22.77 -3.16 4.46
C LYS A 212 21.91 -2.03 3.86
N THR A 213 20.94 -1.51 4.61
CA THR A 213 20.11 -0.38 4.18
C THR A 213 20.48 0.88 4.95
N GLU A 214 20.47 2.02 4.24
CA GLU A 214 20.60 3.35 4.85
C GLU A 214 19.23 3.92 5.27
N LEU A 215 18.13 3.25 4.86
CA LEU A 215 16.77 3.67 5.19
C LEU A 215 16.45 3.47 6.67
N GLY A 216 15.78 4.43 7.26
CA GLY A 216 15.17 4.26 8.58
C GLY A 216 14.06 3.21 8.59
N ASP A 217 13.79 2.58 9.75
CA ASP A 217 12.80 1.49 9.88
C ASP A 217 11.41 1.86 9.30
N ASP A 218 10.94 3.11 9.48
CA ASP A 218 9.64 3.58 8.96
C ASP A 218 9.66 3.75 7.44
N GLU A 219 10.77 4.22 6.89
CA GLU A 219 10.95 4.46 5.45
C GLU A 219 11.11 3.13 4.71
N LEU A 220 11.90 2.22 5.25
CA LEU A 220 12.04 0.85 4.76
C LEU A 220 10.68 0.15 4.64
N LYS A 221 9.86 0.22 5.71
CA LYS A 221 8.52 -0.38 5.71
C LYS A 221 7.62 0.24 4.63
N LYS A 222 7.65 1.57 4.46
CA LYS A 222 6.86 2.26 3.42
C LYS A 222 7.26 1.82 2.02
N THR A 223 8.55 1.82 1.73
CA THR A 223 9.09 1.44 0.43
C THR A 223 8.82 -0.02 0.11
N ALA A 224 9.09 -0.92 1.06
CA ALA A 224 8.83 -2.34 0.91
C ALA A 224 7.32 -2.64 0.74
N THR A 225 6.44 -1.96 1.49
CA THR A 225 5.00 -2.07 1.31
C THR A 225 4.57 -1.64 -0.10
N SER A 226 5.06 -0.50 -0.58
CA SER A 226 4.76 0.00 -1.91
C SER A 226 5.23 -0.96 -3.01
N ALA A 227 6.44 -1.50 -2.89
CA ALA A 227 6.99 -2.48 -3.82
C ALA A 227 6.17 -3.78 -3.82
N MET A 228 5.84 -4.32 -2.64
CA MET A 228 5.07 -5.57 -2.53
C MET A 228 3.63 -5.43 -3.06
N GLN A 229 3.03 -4.25 -2.90
CA GLN A 229 1.71 -3.98 -3.50
C GLN A 229 1.76 -3.95 -5.04
N LYS A 230 2.84 -3.42 -5.64
CA LYS A 230 3.03 -3.51 -7.10
C LYS A 230 3.11 -4.97 -7.54
N VAL A 231 3.84 -5.80 -6.80
CA VAL A 231 3.91 -7.25 -7.06
C VAL A 231 2.52 -7.88 -6.96
N LEU A 232 1.75 -7.58 -5.94
CA LEU A 232 0.39 -8.12 -5.74
C LEU A 232 -0.52 -7.81 -6.94
N ASN A 233 -0.44 -6.59 -7.49
CA ASN A 233 -1.26 -6.19 -8.64
C ASN A 233 -0.81 -6.83 -9.96
N THR A 234 0.46 -7.18 -10.11
CA THR A 234 1.01 -7.69 -11.37
C THR A 234 1.14 -9.22 -11.41
N SER A 235 1.21 -9.87 -10.25
CA SER A 235 1.46 -11.32 -10.16
C SER A 235 0.29 -12.20 -10.63
N GLY A 236 -0.93 -11.66 -10.66
CA GLY A 236 -2.15 -12.44 -10.93
C GLY A 236 -2.45 -13.52 -9.86
N ARG A 237 -1.72 -13.51 -8.73
CA ARG A 237 -1.87 -14.44 -7.62
C ARG A 237 -2.45 -13.75 -6.40
N GLN A 238 -3.25 -14.47 -5.64
CA GLN A 238 -3.72 -14.00 -4.34
C GLN A 238 -2.65 -14.28 -3.30
N PHE A 239 -2.24 -13.27 -2.55
CA PHE A 239 -1.43 -13.42 -1.35
C PHE A 239 -1.63 -12.21 -0.44
N SER A 240 -1.23 -12.33 0.80
CA SER A 240 -1.21 -11.22 1.75
C SER A 240 0.16 -11.10 2.38
N PHE A 241 0.51 -9.90 2.79
CA PHE A 241 1.78 -9.63 3.43
C PHE A 241 1.62 -8.65 4.59
N PHE A 242 2.52 -8.74 5.55
CA PHE A 242 2.59 -7.83 6.69
C PHE A 242 4.00 -7.84 7.28
N PHE A 243 4.32 -6.80 8.02
CA PHE A 243 5.56 -6.78 8.79
C PHE A 243 5.37 -7.44 10.15
N GLN A 244 6.27 -8.35 10.47
CA GLN A 244 6.46 -8.89 11.81
C GLN A 244 7.87 -8.50 12.27
N ASP A 245 7.94 -7.61 13.27
CA ASP A 245 9.20 -6.98 13.70
C ASP A 245 9.88 -6.25 12.52
N LYS A 246 11.04 -6.72 12.08
CA LYS A 246 11.80 -6.19 10.94
C LYS A 246 11.65 -7.01 9.65
N ASN A 247 10.90 -8.12 9.70
CA ASN A 247 10.74 -9.01 8.56
C ASN A 247 9.40 -8.79 7.85
N LEU A 248 9.42 -8.87 6.53
CA LEU A 248 8.22 -8.92 5.72
C LEU A 248 7.76 -10.38 5.59
N VAL A 249 6.55 -10.66 6.03
CA VAL A 249 5.92 -11.98 5.97
C VAL A 249 4.91 -12.01 4.84
N THR A 250 4.95 -13.03 4.01
CA THR A 250 4.02 -13.24 2.90
C THR A 250 3.31 -14.57 3.10
N VAL A 251 1.98 -14.58 3.02
CA VAL A 251 1.15 -15.79 3.12
C VAL A 251 0.39 -15.99 1.83
N CYS A 252 0.69 -17.08 1.13
CA CYS A 252 0.17 -17.36 -0.21
C CYS A 252 -0.70 -18.60 -0.18
N PRO A 253 -2.05 -18.47 -0.33
CA PRO A 253 -2.94 -19.60 -0.52
C PRO A 253 -2.77 -20.17 -1.93
N ASP A 254 -2.91 -21.47 -2.06
CA ASP A 254 -2.89 -22.24 -3.31
C ASP A 254 -1.65 -21.96 -4.20
N CYS A 255 -0.51 -21.69 -3.52
CA CYS A 255 0.78 -21.44 -4.14
C CYS A 255 1.79 -22.53 -3.78
N LYS A 256 2.63 -22.89 -4.75
CA LYS A 256 3.80 -23.73 -4.52
C LYS A 256 5.00 -22.86 -4.12
N GLU A 257 6.06 -23.50 -3.60
CA GLU A 257 7.31 -22.84 -3.24
C GLU A 257 7.90 -22.01 -4.39
N GLU A 258 7.83 -22.51 -5.63
CA GLU A 258 8.30 -21.82 -6.83
C GLU A 258 7.52 -20.54 -7.13
N ASP A 259 6.19 -20.54 -6.89
CA ASP A 259 5.35 -19.35 -7.09
C ASP A 259 5.74 -18.25 -6.10
N VAL A 260 5.95 -18.63 -4.83
CA VAL A 260 6.40 -17.69 -3.79
C VAL A 260 7.81 -17.17 -4.09
N ARG A 261 8.71 -18.03 -4.58
CA ARG A 261 10.07 -17.63 -5.01
C ARG A 261 10.00 -16.58 -6.12
N LYS A 262 9.11 -16.73 -7.10
CA LYS A 262 8.89 -15.73 -8.16
C LYS A 262 8.33 -14.42 -7.61
N ILE A 263 7.35 -14.48 -6.69
CA ILE A 263 6.80 -13.29 -6.03
C ILE A 263 7.92 -12.51 -5.33
N LEU A 264 8.74 -13.19 -4.55
CA LEU A 264 9.82 -12.57 -3.77
C LEU A 264 10.97 -12.05 -4.65
N SER A 265 11.31 -12.72 -5.75
CA SER A 265 12.31 -12.22 -6.71
C SER A 265 11.81 -10.98 -7.47
N THR A 266 10.53 -10.94 -7.83
CA THR A 266 9.92 -9.75 -8.44
C THR A 266 9.88 -8.59 -7.43
N PHE A 267 9.58 -8.89 -6.18
CA PHE A 267 9.63 -7.92 -5.09
C PHE A 267 11.04 -7.32 -4.94
N ASP A 268 12.08 -8.15 -4.89
CA ASP A 268 13.48 -7.70 -4.81
C ASP A 268 13.84 -6.76 -5.97
N THR A 269 13.46 -7.13 -7.20
CA THR A 269 13.69 -6.32 -8.39
C THR A 269 13.02 -4.95 -8.29
N ILE A 270 11.74 -4.91 -7.89
CA ILE A 270 10.97 -3.65 -7.80
C ILE A 270 11.49 -2.80 -6.64
N PHE A 271 11.78 -3.41 -5.50
CA PHE A 271 12.27 -2.74 -4.30
C PHE A 271 13.62 -2.05 -4.58
N ASN A 272 14.56 -2.75 -5.21
CA ASN A 272 15.90 -2.23 -5.52
C ASN A 272 15.95 -1.35 -6.77
N SER A 273 14.92 -1.30 -7.62
CA SER A 273 14.88 -0.40 -8.78
C SER A 273 14.84 1.08 -8.41
N GLY A 274 14.46 1.41 -7.18
CA GLY A 274 14.47 2.77 -6.62
C GLY A 274 15.85 3.30 -6.22
N GLY A 275 16.91 2.50 -6.31
CA GLY A 275 18.27 2.89 -5.90
C GLY A 275 18.51 2.85 -4.38
N GLU A 276 17.61 2.28 -3.61
CA GLU A 276 17.61 2.32 -2.14
C GLU A 276 18.50 1.27 -1.46
N GLY A 277 19.23 0.47 -2.24
CA GLY A 277 20.43 -0.28 -1.83
C GLY A 277 20.32 -1.22 -0.62
N ALA A 278 19.14 -1.84 -0.39
CA ALA A 278 19.05 -2.85 0.65
C ALA A 278 19.28 -4.26 0.10
N THR A 279 20.02 -5.09 0.84
CA THR A 279 20.14 -6.50 0.52
C THR A 279 18.95 -7.25 1.08
N LEU A 280 18.17 -7.87 0.20
CA LEU A 280 17.05 -8.72 0.56
C LEU A 280 17.50 -10.17 0.71
N THR A 281 17.09 -10.81 1.80
CA THR A 281 17.31 -12.23 2.03
C THR A 281 15.97 -12.87 2.35
N CYS A 282 15.64 -14.02 1.73
CA CYS A 282 14.33 -14.64 1.86
C CYS A 282 14.43 -16.11 2.28
N GLY A 283 13.48 -16.53 3.11
CA GLY A 283 13.23 -17.93 3.43
C GLY A 283 11.82 -18.34 3.04
N ILE A 284 11.63 -19.52 2.47
CA ILE A 284 10.34 -20.01 1.98
C ILE A 284 10.00 -21.36 2.62
N SER A 285 8.75 -21.56 3.04
CA SER A 285 8.24 -22.83 3.54
C SER A 285 7.83 -23.76 2.41
N PRO A 286 7.76 -25.08 2.62
CA PRO A 286 7.05 -25.97 1.73
C PRO A 286 5.54 -25.62 1.75
N SER A 287 4.85 -25.89 0.63
CA SER A 287 3.40 -25.78 0.55
C SER A 287 2.76 -26.95 1.29
N LYS A 288 1.75 -26.64 2.12
CA LYS A 288 1.02 -27.66 2.90
C LYS A 288 -0.40 -27.19 3.16
N GLN A 289 -1.35 -28.13 3.17
CA GLN A 289 -2.77 -27.85 3.34
C GLN A 289 -3.12 -27.49 4.79
N GLY A 290 -4.06 -26.55 4.90
CA GLY A 290 -4.76 -26.20 6.14
C GLY A 290 -4.15 -25.04 6.92
N TYR A 291 -4.93 -24.47 7.82
CA TYR A 291 -4.50 -23.33 8.66
C TYR A 291 -3.28 -23.66 9.54
N ALA A 292 -3.22 -24.87 10.08
CA ALA A 292 -2.06 -25.30 10.87
C ALA A 292 -0.73 -25.22 10.07
N ALA A 293 -0.84 -25.34 8.74
CA ALA A 293 0.32 -25.21 7.86
C ALA A 293 0.89 -23.80 7.82
N VAL A 294 0.10 -22.76 8.09
CA VAL A 294 0.56 -21.35 8.08
C VAL A 294 1.50 -21.08 9.26
N SER A 295 1.15 -21.52 10.48
CA SER A 295 2.01 -21.37 11.66
C SER A 295 3.30 -22.20 11.53
N ASP A 296 3.19 -23.46 11.09
CA ASP A 296 4.35 -24.32 10.83
C ASP A 296 5.22 -23.77 9.69
N GLY A 297 4.57 -23.30 8.61
CA GLY A 297 5.21 -22.66 7.46
C GLY A 297 6.01 -21.41 7.84
N TYR A 298 5.44 -20.53 8.67
CA TYR A 298 6.15 -19.36 9.17
C TYR A 298 7.45 -19.76 9.90
N ARG A 299 7.38 -20.71 10.82
CA ARG A 299 8.57 -21.20 11.53
C ARG A 299 9.63 -21.73 10.58
N LYS A 300 9.22 -22.55 9.59
CA LYS A 300 10.13 -23.11 8.57
C LYS A 300 10.73 -22.04 7.68
N ALA A 301 9.94 -21.04 7.25
CA ALA A 301 10.43 -19.92 6.46
C ALA A 301 11.44 -19.04 7.24
N VAL A 302 11.22 -18.80 8.53
CA VAL A 302 12.19 -18.10 9.40
C VAL A 302 13.49 -18.91 9.53
N MET A 303 13.42 -20.24 9.64
CA MET A 303 14.60 -21.09 9.66
C MET A 303 15.38 -21.02 8.36
N ALA A 304 14.69 -21.10 7.22
CA ALA A 304 15.29 -20.97 5.90
C ALA A 304 15.93 -19.58 5.69
N LEU A 305 15.28 -18.51 6.18
CA LEU A 305 15.85 -17.16 6.18
C LEU A 305 17.17 -17.08 6.94
N LYS A 306 17.27 -17.70 8.11
CA LYS A 306 18.51 -17.75 8.89
C LYS A 306 19.63 -18.45 8.12
N VAL A 307 19.33 -19.57 7.48
CA VAL A 307 20.31 -20.31 6.65
C VAL A 307 20.73 -19.47 5.45
N ALA A 308 19.79 -18.84 4.74
CA ALA A 308 20.08 -17.94 3.63
C ALA A 308 21.02 -16.79 4.05
N THR A 309 20.75 -16.19 5.21
CA THR A 309 21.59 -15.11 5.76
C THR A 309 23.01 -15.58 6.10
N LEU A 310 23.14 -16.76 6.69
CA LEU A 310 24.45 -17.33 7.05
C LEU A 310 25.31 -17.66 5.82
N HIS A 311 24.68 -18.13 4.74
CA HIS A 311 25.38 -18.50 3.50
C HIS A 311 25.51 -17.38 2.49
N GLY A 312 24.91 -16.21 2.74
CA GLY A 312 24.88 -15.08 1.79
C GLY A 312 24.04 -15.37 0.55
N GLU A 313 23.08 -16.29 0.66
CA GLU A 313 22.12 -16.60 -0.40
C GLU A 313 20.93 -15.64 -0.37
N SER A 314 20.46 -15.22 -1.53
CA SER A 314 19.31 -14.30 -1.60
C SER A 314 17.99 -14.96 -1.21
N CYS A 315 17.83 -16.28 -1.46
CA CYS A 315 16.59 -17.00 -1.17
C CYS A 315 16.83 -18.51 -1.00
N VAL A 316 16.43 -19.04 0.16
CA VAL A 316 16.50 -20.49 0.49
C VAL A 316 15.10 -21.02 0.74
N GLY A 317 14.75 -22.14 0.11
CA GLY A 317 13.58 -22.93 0.45
C GLY A 317 13.88 -23.85 1.65
N TYR A 318 12.93 -24.02 2.56
CA TYR A 318 13.10 -25.00 3.64
C TYR A 318 13.36 -26.41 3.09
N SER A 319 12.77 -26.74 1.92
CA SER A 319 12.98 -28.01 1.24
C SER A 319 14.45 -28.22 0.86
N ASP A 320 15.18 -27.16 0.54
CA ASP A 320 16.56 -27.18 0.03
C ASP A 320 17.62 -27.17 1.14
N MET A 321 17.23 -26.98 2.41
CA MET A 321 18.17 -26.82 3.53
C MET A 321 19.05 -28.05 3.85
N GLY A 322 18.73 -29.22 3.30
CA GLY A 322 19.54 -30.41 3.51
C GLY A 322 19.80 -30.75 4.99
N ILE A 323 21.06 -30.89 5.38
CA ILE A 323 21.49 -31.22 6.75
C ILE A 323 21.16 -30.13 7.77
N TYR A 324 21.01 -28.86 7.33
CA TYR A 324 20.66 -27.73 8.22
C TYR A 324 19.31 -27.90 8.90
N LYS A 325 18.38 -28.71 8.31
CA LYS A 325 17.13 -29.08 8.98
C LYS A 325 17.34 -29.76 10.31
N LEU A 326 18.37 -30.60 10.41
CA LEU A 326 18.72 -31.33 11.64
C LEU A 326 19.31 -30.36 12.67
N LEU A 327 20.21 -29.48 12.26
CA LEU A 327 20.87 -28.52 13.16
C LEU A 327 19.91 -27.56 13.83
N VAL A 328 18.86 -27.13 13.13
CA VAL A 328 17.85 -26.21 13.66
C VAL A 328 16.94 -26.90 14.69
N HIS A 329 16.77 -28.20 14.64
CA HIS A 329 15.98 -28.97 15.61
C HIS A 329 16.78 -29.34 16.89
N ILE A 330 18.08 -29.14 16.91
CA ILE A 330 18.90 -29.34 18.11
C ILE A 330 18.71 -28.15 19.05
N LYS A 331 17.85 -28.31 20.05
CA LYS A 331 17.60 -27.31 21.10
C LYS A 331 18.76 -27.14 22.08
N ASP A 332 19.71 -28.10 22.10
CA ASP A 332 20.82 -28.12 23.02
C ASP A 332 22.14 -27.87 22.27
N THR A 333 22.65 -26.65 22.47
CA THR A 333 23.94 -26.22 21.90
C THR A 333 25.15 -26.88 22.59
N SER A 334 24.96 -27.63 23.67
CA SER A 334 26.03 -28.32 24.38
C SER A 334 26.64 -29.50 23.58
N VAL A 335 25.96 -29.93 22.51
CA VAL A 335 26.43 -31.04 21.63
C VAL A 335 27.37 -30.57 20.51
N LEU A 336 27.58 -29.24 20.38
CA LEU A 336 28.40 -28.63 19.32
C LEU A 336 29.80 -28.18 19.81
N HIS A 337 30.21 -28.60 21.03
CA HIS A 337 31.56 -28.38 21.58
C HIS A 337 32.34 -29.66 21.68
#